data_83d62ab7060c75e925481b3a12b063ea
#
_entry.id   83d62ab7060c75e925481b3a12b063ea
#
_cell.length_a   1.000
_cell.length_b   1.000
_cell.length_c   1.000
_cell.angle_alpha   90.00
_cell.angle_beta   90.00
_cell.angle_gamma   90.00
#
_symmetry.space_group_name_H-M   'P 1'
#
loop_
_entity.id
_entity.type
_entity.pdbx_description
1 polymer ?
#
loop_
_entity_poly.entity_id
_entity_poly.type
_entity_poly.pdbx_seq_one_letter_code
_entity_poly.pdbx_strand_id
1 'polypeptide(L)'
;MTTPGHSHKPLVGVSQCLLGDPVRYDGGHKYDHWVNRVLGKYFKYVPVCPEMAIGLGVPRKPIHLLASDATTRVRGVEDPGLDVTDALALAAERTLQDSPQLSGFIFMQNSPSCGVYTVKRFSKTGVLLDRAGRGEFARRLIDQQPQLPVAEAQELAEASARASFIARVRAYQQEQFGV
;
A
#
# COMPACT_ATOMS: atom_id res chain seq x y z
N MET A 1 4.49 -15.83 39.21
CA MET A 1 3.18 -15.40 38.67
C MET A 1 3.47 -14.56 37.44
N THR A 2 3.45 -15.16 36.26
CA THR A 2 3.64 -14.47 34.99
C THR A 2 2.32 -13.78 34.64
N THR A 3 2.32 -12.47 34.63
CA THR A 3 1.22 -11.64 34.13
C THR A 3 0.93 -12.09 32.68
N PRO A 4 -0.35 -12.32 32.31
CA PRO A 4 -0.68 -12.60 30.92
C PRO A 4 -0.34 -11.35 30.10
N GLY A 5 0.64 -11.49 29.20
CA GLY A 5 1.10 -10.42 28.34
C GLY A 5 -0.07 -9.84 27.59
N HIS A 6 -0.25 -8.53 27.68
CA HIS A 6 -1.10 -7.78 26.76
C HIS A 6 -0.51 -8.00 25.37
N SER A 7 -1.13 -8.89 24.62
CA SER A 7 -0.79 -9.08 23.19
C SER A 7 -0.99 -7.75 22.48
N HIS A 8 0.08 -7.00 22.35
CA HIS A 8 0.07 -5.77 21.55
C HIS A 8 -0.27 -6.13 20.11
N LYS A 9 -1.42 -5.64 19.63
CA LYS A 9 -1.80 -5.84 18.24
C LYS A 9 -0.69 -5.30 17.34
N PRO A 10 -0.21 -6.11 16.36
CA PRO A 10 0.78 -5.63 15.39
C PRO A 10 0.30 -4.36 14.67
N LEU A 11 1.25 -3.46 14.42
CA LEU A 11 1.00 -2.25 13.64
C LEU A 11 1.07 -2.58 12.16
N VAL A 12 -0.02 -2.37 11.43
CA VAL A 12 -0.12 -2.69 10.00
C VAL A 12 -0.53 -1.45 9.21
N GLY A 13 0.28 -1.08 8.23
CA GLY A 13 -0.08 -0.04 7.27
C GLY A 13 -1.24 -0.51 6.39
N VAL A 14 -2.07 0.41 5.99
CA VAL A 14 -3.21 0.11 5.13
C VAL A 14 -3.49 1.25 4.17
N SER A 15 -3.74 0.93 2.90
CA SER A 15 -4.22 1.95 1.95
C SER A 15 -5.50 2.57 2.48
N GLN A 16 -5.47 3.85 2.78
CA GLN A 16 -6.50 4.56 3.56
C GLN A 16 -7.90 4.46 2.96
N CYS A 17 -8.01 4.39 1.62
CA CYS A 17 -9.30 4.21 0.94
C CYS A 17 -10.00 2.88 1.29
N LEU A 18 -9.26 1.85 1.74
CA LEU A 18 -9.81 0.56 2.18
C LEU A 18 -10.55 0.67 3.52
N LEU A 19 -10.26 1.70 4.30
CA LEU A 19 -10.95 1.97 5.57
C LEU A 19 -12.28 2.70 5.40
N GLY A 20 -12.57 3.18 4.19
CA GLY A 20 -13.77 3.94 3.87
C GLY A 20 -13.55 5.44 3.79
N ASP A 21 -12.31 5.91 3.92
CA ASP A 21 -11.99 7.32 3.82
C ASP A 21 -12.06 7.80 2.35
N PRO A 22 -12.67 8.95 2.06
CA PRO A 22 -12.89 9.44 0.70
C PRO A 22 -11.64 10.11 0.13
N VAL A 23 -10.53 9.36 0.04
CA VAL A 23 -9.21 9.85 -0.37
C VAL A 23 -8.79 9.46 -1.79
N ARG A 24 -9.68 8.81 -2.54
CA ARG A 24 -9.40 8.48 -3.94
C ARG A 24 -9.46 9.73 -4.82
N TYR A 25 -8.87 9.63 -6.02
CA TYR A 25 -8.79 10.74 -6.98
C TYR A 25 -10.17 11.34 -7.35
N ASP A 26 -11.22 10.52 -7.31
CA ASP A 26 -12.61 10.87 -7.62
C ASP A 26 -13.41 11.30 -6.38
N GLY A 27 -12.79 11.39 -5.21
CA GLY A 27 -13.45 11.69 -3.94
C GLY A 27 -14.18 10.49 -3.32
N GLY A 28 -14.02 9.29 -3.88
CA GLY A 28 -14.59 8.06 -3.36
C GLY A 28 -13.66 7.31 -2.41
N HIS A 29 -14.11 6.10 -2.05
CA HIS A 29 -13.35 5.15 -1.24
C HIS A 29 -13.49 3.73 -1.81
N LYS A 30 -12.80 2.77 -1.19
CA LYS A 30 -12.87 1.34 -1.48
C LYS A 30 -12.99 0.54 -0.19
N TYR A 31 -13.99 0.92 0.64
CA TYR A 31 -14.23 0.20 1.89
C TYR A 31 -14.18 -1.31 1.68
N ASP A 32 -13.32 -1.96 2.42
CA ASP A 32 -13.15 -3.41 2.39
C ASP A 32 -13.65 -4.04 3.68
N HIS A 33 -14.63 -4.96 3.57
CA HIS A 33 -15.23 -5.61 4.73
C HIS A 33 -14.21 -6.46 5.50
N TRP A 34 -13.37 -7.22 4.79
CA TRP A 34 -12.41 -8.13 5.43
C TRP A 34 -11.33 -7.38 6.18
N VAL A 35 -10.83 -6.28 5.59
CA VAL A 35 -9.87 -5.38 6.23
C VAL A 35 -10.48 -4.80 7.51
N ASN A 36 -11.67 -4.21 7.44
CA ASN A 36 -12.24 -3.48 8.57
C ASN A 36 -12.83 -4.39 9.66
N ARG A 37 -13.65 -5.37 9.28
CA ARG A 37 -14.47 -6.14 10.24
C ARG A 37 -13.80 -7.40 10.73
N VAL A 38 -12.87 -7.95 9.95
CA VAL A 38 -12.18 -9.20 10.31
C VAL A 38 -10.76 -8.91 10.77
N LEU A 39 -9.92 -8.36 9.91
CA LEU A 39 -8.50 -8.13 10.21
C LEU A 39 -8.28 -7.02 11.25
N GLY A 40 -9.15 -6.02 11.33
CA GLY A 40 -9.10 -4.98 12.37
C GLY A 40 -9.23 -5.50 13.81
N LYS A 41 -9.68 -6.76 13.98
CA LYS A 41 -9.66 -7.42 15.28
C LYS A 41 -8.25 -7.83 15.71
N TYR A 42 -7.36 -8.07 14.74
CA TYR A 42 -6.00 -8.58 14.95
C TYR A 42 -4.92 -7.50 14.92
N PHE A 43 -5.17 -6.40 14.21
CA PHE A 43 -4.18 -5.37 13.90
C PHE A 43 -4.60 -3.99 14.41
N LYS A 44 -3.60 -3.15 14.67
CA LYS A 44 -3.75 -1.69 14.76
C LYS A 44 -3.33 -1.10 13.41
N TYR A 45 -4.18 -0.28 12.80
CA TYR A 45 -3.91 0.27 11.49
C TYR A 45 -3.20 1.62 11.52
N VAL A 46 -2.29 1.80 10.57
CA VAL A 46 -1.73 3.09 10.14
C VAL A 46 -2.32 3.39 8.77
N PRO A 47 -3.31 4.28 8.66
CA PRO A 47 -3.88 4.67 7.38
C PRO A 47 -2.86 5.46 6.56
N VAL A 48 -2.66 5.08 5.30
CA VAL A 48 -1.74 5.76 4.38
C VAL A 48 -2.42 5.97 3.04
N CYS A 49 -2.48 7.22 2.58
CA CYS A 49 -2.76 7.55 1.19
C CYS A 49 -1.55 8.28 0.61
N PRO A 50 -0.69 7.60 -0.17
CA PRO A 50 0.52 8.22 -0.70
C PRO A 50 0.26 9.47 -1.54
N GLU A 51 -0.82 9.47 -2.32
CA GLU A 51 -1.19 10.59 -3.17
C GLU A 51 -1.66 11.81 -2.37
N MET A 52 -2.33 11.61 -1.24
CA MET A 52 -2.64 12.68 -0.29
C MET A 52 -1.38 13.17 0.42
N ALA A 53 -0.50 12.25 0.80
CA ALA A 53 0.75 12.57 1.51
C ALA A 53 1.69 13.46 0.68
N ILE A 54 1.66 13.34 -0.65
CA ILE A 54 2.46 14.20 -1.56
C ILE A 54 1.73 15.47 -2.00
N GLY A 55 0.53 15.74 -1.46
CA GLY A 55 -0.19 16.98 -1.66
C GLY A 55 -1.06 17.07 -2.91
N LEU A 56 -1.40 15.94 -3.56
CA LEU A 56 -2.27 15.98 -4.75
C LEU A 56 -3.73 16.34 -4.44
N GLY A 57 -4.17 16.15 -3.19
CA GLY A 57 -5.52 16.52 -2.76
C GLY A 57 -6.64 15.62 -3.30
N VAL A 58 -7.88 16.03 -3.05
CA VAL A 58 -9.13 15.40 -3.52
C VAL A 58 -10.11 16.50 -3.92
N PRO A 59 -10.79 16.43 -5.07
CA PRO A 59 -10.51 15.51 -6.18
C PRO A 59 -9.18 15.83 -6.86
N ARG A 60 -8.63 14.88 -7.61
CA ARG A 60 -7.40 15.08 -8.39
C ARG A 60 -7.46 14.32 -9.70
N LYS A 61 -6.67 14.77 -10.66
CA LYS A 61 -6.54 14.08 -11.93
C LYS A 61 -5.81 12.72 -11.75
N PRO A 62 -6.18 11.70 -12.53
CA PRO A 62 -5.57 10.39 -12.41
C PRO A 62 -4.10 10.41 -12.83
N ILE A 63 -3.34 9.51 -12.21
CA ILE A 63 -1.95 9.20 -12.54
C ILE A 63 -1.86 7.76 -13.05
N HIS A 64 -0.79 7.44 -13.77
CA HIS A 64 -0.55 6.11 -14.31
C HIS A 64 0.94 5.76 -14.36
N LEU A 65 1.25 4.47 -14.56
CA LEU A 65 2.61 4.04 -14.80
C LEU A 65 2.94 4.19 -16.28
N LEU A 66 3.94 5.02 -16.58
CA LEU A 66 4.55 5.13 -17.90
C LEU A 66 5.85 4.34 -17.91
N ALA A 67 5.90 3.29 -18.74
CA ALA A 67 7.10 2.54 -18.98
C ALA A 67 7.87 3.14 -20.16
N SER A 68 9.18 3.26 -20.01
CA SER A 68 10.15 3.50 -21.06
C SER A 68 11.21 2.40 -21.03
N ASP A 69 12.08 2.34 -22.04
CA ASP A 69 13.02 1.23 -22.25
C ASP A 69 13.87 0.83 -21.04
N ALA A 70 14.08 1.75 -20.10
CA ALA A 70 14.94 1.50 -18.92
C ALA A 70 14.22 1.73 -17.59
N THR A 71 13.08 2.44 -17.55
CA THR A 71 12.45 2.88 -16.28
C THR A 71 10.93 2.93 -16.39
N THR A 72 10.27 2.80 -15.23
CA THR A 72 8.86 3.11 -15.08
C THR A 72 8.71 4.37 -14.23
N ARG A 73 7.93 5.34 -14.69
CA ARG A 73 7.63 6.59 -13.98
C ARG A 73 6.13 6.71 -13.73
N VAL A 74 5.76 7.40 -12.65
CA VAL A 74 4.36 7.73 -12.35
C VAL A 74 4.07 9.14 -12.83
N ARG A 75 3.19 9.25 -13.82
CA ARG A 75 2.88 10.53 -14.46
C ARG A 75 1.38 10.83 -14.46
N GLY A 76 1.05 12.12 -14.59
CA GLY A 76 -0.32 12.53 -14.82
C GLY A 76 -0.85 12.01 -16.16
N VAL A 77 -2.10 11.52 -16.18
CA VAL A 77 -2.74 11.05 -17.43
C VAL A 77 -3.05 12.22 -18.34
N GLU A 78 -3.61 13.30 -17.79
CA GLU A 78 -3.98 14.51 -18.53
C GLU A 78 -2.86 15.55 -18.56
N ASP A 79 -1.91 15.46 -17.63
CA ASP A 79 -0.74 16.34 -17.54
C ASP A 79 0.55 15.50 -17.55
N PRO A 80 1.11 15.20 -18.71
CA PRO A 80 2.36 14.42 -18.83
C PRO A 80 3.58 15.11 -18.18
N GLY A 81 3.51 16.42 -17.93
CA GLY A 81 4.52 17.17 -17.19
C GLY A 81 4.55 16.87 -15.70
N LEU A 82 3.42 16.45 -15.14
CA LEU A 82 3.35 16.02 -13.74
C LEU A 82 4.05 14.66 -13.56
N ASP A 83 5.17 14.65 -12.88
CA ASP A 83 5.90 13.45 -12.48
C ASP A 83 5.94 13.35 -10.95
N VAL A 84 5.32 12.33 -10.40
CA VAL A 84 5.21 12.13 -8.95
C VAL A 84 6.02 10.95 -8.43
N THR A 85 6.84 10.35 -9.28
CA THR A 85 7.61 9.13 -8.96
C THR A 85 8.45 9.32 -7.70
N ASP A 86 9.30 10.32 -7.68
CA ASP A 86 10.25 10.53 -6.57
C ASP A 86 9.52 10.96 -5.29
N ALA A 87 8.43 11.72 -5.42
CA ALA A 87 7.60 12.11 -4.28
C ALA A 87 6.91 10.88 -3.64
N LEU A 88 6.39 9.95 -4.44
CA LEU A 88 5.80 8.70 -3.94
C LEU A 88 6.84 7.79 -3.30
N ALA A 89 8.05 7.72 -3.85
CA ALA A 89 9.16 6.98 -3.24
C ALA A 89 9.51 7.57 -1.86
N LEU A 90 9.63 8.89 -1.77
CA LEU A 90 9.90 9.58 -0.50
C LEU A 90 8.76 9.39 0.52
N ALA A 91 7.50 9.34 0.07
CA ALA A 91 6.37 9.06 0.95
C ALA A 91 6.47 7.66 1.59
N ALA A 92 6.98 6.66 0.85
CA ALA A 92 7.22 5.33 1.40
C ALA A 92 8.31 5.34 2.48
N GLU A 93 9.40 6.05 2.24
CA GLU A 93 10.49 6.21 3.22
C GLU A 93 10.00 6.87 4.51
N ARG A 94 9.23 7.96 4.38
CA ARG A 94 8.63 8.65 5.54
C ARG A 94 7.67 7.75 6.30
N THR A 95 6.85 6.95 5.61
CA THR A 95 5.96 6.00 6.26
C THR A 95 6.71 5.01 7.15
N LEU A 96 7.86 4.50 6.69
CA LEU A 96 8.70 3.60 7.47
C LEU A 96 9.38 4.32 8.65
N GLN A 97 9.82 5.56 8.46
CA GLN A 97 10.42 6.38 9.52
C GLN A 97 9.41 6.75 10.61
N ASP A 98 8.20 7.12 10.22
CA ASP A 98 7.12 7.53 11.14
C ASP A 98 6.49 6.33 11.87
N SER A 99 6.67 5.14 11.32
CA SER A 99 6.11 3.89 11.86
C SER A 99 7.19 2.81 11.98
N PRO A 100 8.19 2.98 12.87
CA PRO A 100 9.34 2.07 12.95
C PRO A 100 8.97 0.65 13.42
N GLN A 101 7.80 0.45 14.01
CA GLN A 101 7.28 -0.85 14.43
C GLN A 101 6.30 -1.47 13.42
N LEU A 102 6.27 -0.95 12.19
CA LEU A 102 5.40 -1.48 11.15
C LEU A 102 5.70 -2.97 10.92
N SER A 103 4.66 -3.80 11.03
CA SER A 103 4.78 -5.26 10.98
C SER A 103 4.11 -5.89 9.76
N GLY A 104 3.51 -5.08 8.91
CA GLY A 104 2.89 -5.51 7.66
C GLY A 104 2.23 -4.34 6.93
N PHE A 105 1.80 -4.58 5.69
CA PHE A 105 1.06 -3.59 4.90
C PHE A 105 0.00 -4.23 4.02
N ILE A 106 -1.21 -3.65 4.02
CA ILE A 106 -2.33 -4.04 3.15
C ILE A 106 -2.51 -2.95 2.09
N PHE A 107 -2.28 -3.32 0.84
CA PHE A 107 -2.32 -2.41 -0.29
C PHE A 107 -3.63 -2.48 -1.07
N MET A 108 -4.02 -1.34 -1.64
CA MET A 108 -5.06 -1.28 -2.67
C MET A 108 -4.50 -1.78 -4.00
N GLN A 109 -5.13 -2.80 -4.58
CA GLN A 109 -4.75 -3.35 -5.89
C GLN A 109 -4.95 -2.36 -7.03
N ASN A 110 -4.23 -2.58 -8.13
CA ASN A 110 -4.33 -1.84 -9.40
C ASN A 110 -3.98 -0.35 -9.34
N SER A 111 -3.58 0.16 -8.19
CA SER A 111 -3.22 1.57 -8.02
C SER A 111 -1.79 1.84 -8.51
N PRO A 112 -1.55 2.92 -9.28
CA PRO A 112 -0.19 3.30 -9.70
C PRO A 112 0.71 3.72 -8.52
N SER A 113 0.12 3.96 -7.35
CA SER A 113 0.85 4.24 -6.10
C SER A 113 0.98 3.00 -5.22
N CYS A 114 -0.12 2.27 -4.99
CA CYS A 114 -0.23 1.22 -3.97
C CYS A 114 -0.26 -0.21 -4.51
N GLY A 115 -0.57 -0.44 -5.79
CA GLY A 115 -0.71 -1.79 -6.33
C GLY A 115 0.61 -2.56 -6.32
N VAL A 116 0.56 -3.85 -6.00
CA VAL A 116 1.76 -4.68 -5.85
C VAL A 116 2.03 -5.54 -7.07
N TYR A 117 0.98 -6.14 -7.67
CA TYR A 117 1.15 -7.23 -8.64
C TYR A 117 0.63 -6.92 -10.04
N THR A 118 -0.46 -6.18 -10.19
CA THR A 118 -1.22 -6.11 -11.45
C THR A 118 -1.51 -4.67 -11.91
N VAL A 119 -0.57 -3.75 -11.68
CA VAL A 119 -0.75 -2.38 -12.13
C VAL A 119 -0.49 -2.26 -13.63
N LYS A 120 -1.40 -1.59 -14.33
CA LYS A 120 -1.26 -1.31 -15.77
C LYS A 120 -0.06 -0.42 -16.04
N ARG A 121 0.76 -0.79 -17.03
CA ARG A 121 1.84 0.03 -17.57
C ARG A 121 1.50 0.47 -18.99
N PHE A 122 1.73 1.74 -19.27
CA PHE A 122 1.44 2.35 -20.55
C PHE A 122 2.73 2.84 -21.22
N SER A 123 2.73 2.88 -22.56
CA SER A 123 3.78 3.54 -23.34
C SER A 123 3.62 5.06 -23.26
N LYS A 124 4.62 5.80 -23.73
CA LYS A 124 4.56 7.26 -23.89
C LYS A 124 3.44 7.75 -24.81
N THR A 125 2.97 6.87 -25.69
CA THR A 125 1.85 7.14 -26.62
C THR A 125 0.49 6.70 -26.05
N GLY A 126 0.42 6.28 -24.79
CA GLY A 126 -0.81 5.87 -24.11
C GLY A 126 -1.28 4.45 -24.42
N VAL A 127 -0.47 3.64 -25.10
CA VAL A 127 -0.79 2.22 -25.38
C VAL A 127 -0.56 1.39 -24.14
N LEU A 128 -1.54 0.57 -23.75
CA LEU A 128 -1.37 -0.41 -22.68
C LEU A 128 -0.35 -1.47 -23.11
N LEU A 129 0.74 -1.57 -22.36
CA LEU A 129 1.80 -2.54 -22.61
C LEU A 129 1.53 -3.87 -21.90
N ASP A 130 1.26 -3.80 -20.61
CA ASP A 130 0.97 -4.97 -19.76
C ASP A 130 0.26 -4.57 -18.45
N ARG A 131 0.05 -5.60 -17.60
CA ARG A 131 -0.51 -5.46 -16.24
C ARG A 131 0.44 -6.06 -15.20
N ALA A 132 1.74 -5.94 -15.39
CA ALA A 132 2.77 -6.48 -14.51
C ALA A 132 3.52 -5.39 -13.74
N GLY A 133 3.00 -4.17 -13.73
CA GLY A 133 3.58 -3.05 -12.99
C GLY A 133 3.35 -3.15 -11.50
N ARG A 134 4.14 -2.37 -10.77
CA ARG A 134 4.00 -2.14 -9.33
C ARG A 134 3.92 -0.64 -9.07
N GLY A 135 2.99 -0.22 -8.22
CA GLY A 135 2.87 1.17 -7.79
C GLY A 135 4.15 1.63 -7.06
N GLU A 136 4.53 2.87 -7.28
CA GLU A 136 5.86 3.35 -6.86
C GLU A 136 6.02 3.38 -5.33
N PHE A 137 4.99 3.79 -4.58
CA PHE A 137 5.01 3.74 -3.12
C PHE A 137 5.19 2.29 -2.62
N ALA A 138 4.40 1.35 -3.17
CA ALA A 138 4.49 -0.06 -2.79
C ALA A 138 5.87 -0.63 -3.16
N ARG A 139 6.38 -0.33 -4.34
CA ARG A 139 7.70 -0.76 -4.80
C ARG A 139 8.79 -0.31 -3.83
N ARG A 140 8.83 1.00 -3.52
CA ARG A 140 9.87 1.57 -2.65
C ARG A 140 9.80 1.01 -1.23
N LEU A 141 8.59 0.86 -0.67
CA LEU A 141 8.40 0.31 0.66
C LEU A 141 8.90 -1.14 0.74
N ILE A 142 8.56 -1.97 -0.25
CA ILE A 142 8.98 -3.37 -0.33
C ILE A 142 10.50 -3.48 -0.55
N ASP A 143 11.07 -2.63 -1.41
CA ASP A 143 12.52 -2.64 -1.67
C ASP A 143 13.32 -2.29 -0.40
N GLN A 144 12.82 -1.40 0.45
CA GLN A 144 13.48 -1.04 1.71
C GLN A 144 13.23 -2.05 2.84
N GLN A 145 12.10 -2.73 2.83
CA GLN A 145 11.72 -3.73 3.83
C GLN A 145 11.26 -5.03 3.14
N PRO A 146 12.17 -5.77 2.49
CA PRO A 146 11.80 -6.93 1.67
C PRO A 146 11.19 -8.09 2.46
N GLN A 147 11.39 -8.13 3.77
CA GLN A 147 10.81 -9.17 4.64
C GLN A 147 9.47 -8.74 5.24
N LEU A 148 9.07 -7.48 5.11
CA LEU A 148 7.80 -6.99 5.63
C LEU A 148 6.64 -7.76 4.97
N PRO A 149 5.75 -8.40 5.73
CA PRO A 149 4.57 -9.06 5.17
C PRO A 149 3.65 -8.05 4.46
N VAL A 150 3.40 -8.29 3.18
CA VAL A 150 2.48 -7.48 2.39
C VAL A 150 1.38 -8.33 1.77
N ALA A 151 0.23 -7.73 1.50
CA ALA A 151 -0.88 -8.32 0.75
C ALA A 151 -1.66 -7.22 0.03
N GLU A 152 -2.27 -7.54 -1.10
CA GLU A 152 -3.34 -6.73 -1.67
C GLU A 152 -4.69 -7.10 -1.04
N ALA A 153 -5.57 -6.12 -0.88
CA ALA A 153 -6.88 -6.35 -0.24
C ALA A 153 -7.70 -7.44 -0.93
N GLN A 154 -7.63 -7.55 -2.26
CA GLN A 154 -8.33 -8.58 -3.01
C GLN A 154 -7.92 -10.01 -2.64
N GLU A 155 -6.65 -10.24 -2.25
CA GLU A 155 -6.17 -11.56 -1.81
C GLU A 155 -6.82 -11.96 -0.49
N LEU A 156 -7.09 -10.96 0.36
CA LEU A 156 -7.63 -11.14 1.70
C LEU A 156 -9.15 -11.44 1.72
N ALA A 157 -9.80 -11.52 0.57
CA ALA A 157 -11.14 -12.08 0.45
C ALA A 157 -11.17 -13.58 0.79
N GLU A 158 -10.06 -14.29 0.55
CA GLU A 158 -9.92 -15.71 0.88
C GLU A 158 -9.54 -15.92 2.35
N ALA A 159 -10.23 -16.86 3.03
CA ALA A 159 -10.01 -17.13 4.45
C ALA A 159 -8.60 -17.64 4.74
N SER A 160 -8.06 -18.50 3.87
CA SER A 160 -6.70 -19.03 3.99
C SER A 160 -5.64 -17.95 3.83
N ALA A 161 -5.84 -17.01 2.91
CA ALA A 161 -4.93 -15.87 2.72
C ALA A 161 -4.93 -14.94 3.95
N ARG A 162 -6.09 -14.68 4.55
CA ARG A 162 -6.18 -13.91 5.81
C ARG A 162 -5.44 -14.60 6.94
N ALA A 163 -5.66 -15.91 7.13
CA ALA A 163 -4.97 -16.69 8.18
C ALA A 163 -3.44 -16.66 7.98
N SER A 164 -2.98 -16.86 6.75
CA SER A 164 -1.56 -16.78 6.39
C SER A 164 -0.99 -15.38 6.65
N PHE A 165 -1.69 -14.32 6.26
CA PHE A 165 -1.24 -12.94 6.48
C PHE A 165 -1.11 -12.62 7.97
N ILE A 166 -2.12 -12.99 8.79
CA ILE A 166 -2.07 -12.81 10.25
C ILE A 166 -0.86 -13.53 10.85
N ALA A 167 -0.61 -14.78 10.44
CA ALA A 167 0.52 -15.55 10.94
C ALA A 167 1.87 -14.92 10.56
N ARG A 168 2.04 -14.48 9.32
CA ARG A 168 3.26 -13.81 8.84
C ARG A 168 3.52 -12.49 9.57
N VAL A 169 2.50 -11.67 9.76
CA VAL A 169 2.61 -10.39 10.47
C VAL A 169 3.04 -10.61 11.93
N ARG A 170 2.46 -11.60 12.61
CA ARG A 170 2.82 -11.92 14.00
C ARG A 170 4.24 -12.47 14.09
N ALA A 171 4.63 -13.36 13.19
CA ALA A 171 5.99 -13.89 13.15
C ALA A 171 7.01 -12.78 12.92
N TYR A 172 6.76 -11.89 11.98
CA TYR A 172 7.60 -10.73 11.71
C TYR A 172 7.71 -9.80 12.92
N GLN A 173 6.58 -9.49 13.57
CA GLN A 173 6.57 -8.67 14.79
C GLN A 173 7.44 -9.29 15.89
N GLN A 174 7.26 -10.59 16.14
CA GLN A 174 8.05 -11.30 17.16
C GLN A 174 9.54 -11.31 16.82
N GLU A 175 9.89 -11.55 15.55
CA GLU A 175 11.28 -11.62 15.09
C GLU A 175 11.98 -10.27 15.15
N GLN A 176 11.31 -9.19 14.70
CA GLN A 176 11.90 -7.86 14.60
C GLN A 176 11.86 -7.07 15.91
N PHE A 177 10.82 -7.27 16.72
CA PHE A 177 10.56 -6.40 17.89
C PHE A 177 10.45 -7.17 19.21
N GLY A 178 10.41 -8.49 19.19
CA GLY A 178 10.38 -9.33 20.40
C GLY A 178 9.06 -9.29 21.18
N VAL A 179 7.94 -8.88 20.53
CA VAL A 179 6.63 -8.67 21.18
C VAL A 179 5.50 -9.34 20.43
#